data_bc90cc6932957b7e1dccfe0d00b8b1d7
#
_entry.id   bc90cc6932957b7e1dccfe0d00b8b1d7
#
_cell.length_a   1.000
_cell.length_b   1.000
_cell.length_c   1.000
_cell.angle_alpha   90.00
_cell.angle_beta   90.00
_cell.angle_gamma   90.00
#
_symmetry.space_group_name_H-M   'P 1'
#
loop_
_entity.id
_entity.type
_entity.pdbx_description
1 polymer ?
#
loop_
_entity_poly.entity_id
_entity_poly.type
_entity_poly.pdbx_seq_one_letter_code
_entity_poly.pdbx_strand_id
1 'polypeptide(L)'
;MQNYYDQFDACREHDIPMCADACPFKIDILDLQERITKKRFNAAYKSIRDKVAFPAIVCEICPAYCEKACIRQIIDTPLQIRRLEKSVIELASRKSPNRYNLPAKHKKIAVIGAGLSGMGFAFRMASKKYDVTIFEKADRIGGQLSELLPEEAYMAEFDLQFTYENYNLKLNSEINDISPLCITEDNADGFDVIYVATGKGGNSFNVPFPGADSEDTRGCMSI
;
A
#
# COMPACT_ATOMS: atom_id res chain seq x y z
N MET A 1 -37.88 -12.90 6.79
CA MET A 1 -36.97 -12.83 5.63
C MET A 1 -36.94 -11.42 4.98
N GLN A 2 -38.00 -10.61 5.15
CA GLN A 2 -38.10 -9.24 4.62
C GLN A 2 -37.06 -8.28 5.24
N ASN A 3 -36.74 -8.42 6.52
CA ASN A 3 -35.80 -7.54 7.26
C ASN A 3 -34.34 -7.62 6.86
N TYR A 4 -33.92 -8.62 6.07
CA TYR A 4 -32.53 -8.78 5.70
C TYR A 4 -32.15 -7.95 4.46
N TYR A 5 -33.12 -7.72 3.56
CA TYR A 5 -32.92 -6.93 2.35
C TYR A 5 -32.96 -5.43 2.63
N ASP A 6 -33.83 -4.97 3.54
CA ASP A 6 -33.93 -3.57 3.95
C ASP A 6 -32.63 -3.06 4.60
N GLN A 7 -31.86 -3.93 5.23
CA GLN A 7 -30.58 -3.60 5.85
C GLN A 7 -29.44 -3.34 4.84
N PHE A 8 -29.53 -3.92 3.64
CA PHE A 8 -28.59 -3.64 2.56
C PHE A 8 -28.91 -2.32 1.85
N ASP A 9 -30.16 -1.92 1.84
CA ASP A 9 -30.57 -0.65 1.22
C ASP A 9 -30.06 0.53 2.03
N ALA A 10 -30.02 0.47 3.35
CA ALA A 10 -29.41 1.50 4.20
C ALA A 10 -27.92 1.72 3.89
N CYS A 11 -27.16 0.66 3.49
CA CYS A 11 -25.77 0.80 3.06
C CYS A 11 -25.63 1.52 1.71
N ARG A 12 -26.72 1.64 0.93
CA ARG A 12 -26.75 2.23 -0.41
C ARG A 12 -27.41 3.61 -0.46
N GLU A 13 -27.94 4.10 0.66
CA GLU A 13 -28.58 5.41 0.74
C GLU A 13 -27.60 6.57 0.50
N HIS A 14 -26.30 6.31 0.65
CA HIS A 14 -25.24 7.27 0.37
C HIS A 14 -24.46 6.86 -0.88
N ASP A 15 -24.03 7.83 -1.68
CA ASP A 15 -23.21 7.61 -2.89
C ASP A 15 -21.93 6.80 -2.58
N ILE A 16 -21.36 7.02 -1.40
CA ILE A 16 -20.22 6.26 -0.89
C ILE A 16 -20.59 5.68 0.48
N PRO A 17 -20.60 4.33 0.64
CA PRO A 17 -20.86 3.70 1.93
C PRO A 17 -19.86 4.16 3.01
N MET A 18 -20.33 4.39 4.23
CA MET A 18 -19.50 4.87 5.35
C MET A 18 -18.27 3.99 5.60
N CYS A 19 -18.39 2.69 5.42
CA CYS A 19 -17.26 1.75 5.56
C CYS A 19 -16.21 1.95 4.46
N ALA A 20 -16.61 2.22 3.22
CA ALA A 20 -15.70 2.53 2.13
C ALA A 20 -15.07 3.91 2.30
N ASP A 21 -15.83 4.88 2.84
CA ASP A 21 -15.32 6.22 3.13
C ASP A 21 -14.28 6.20 4.26
N ALA A 22 -14.51 5.43 5.31
CA ALA A 22 -13.57 5.27 6.41
C ALA A 22 -12.32 4.45 6.04
N CYS A 23 -12.35 3.70 4.93
CA CYS A 23 -11.18 2.93 4.49
C CYS A 23 -10.13 3.86 3.86
N PRO A 24 -8.87 3.88 4.35
CA PRO A 24 -7.81 4.69 3.76
C PRO A 24 -7.55 4.37 2.29
N PHE A 25 -7.79 3.12 1.89
CA PHE A 25 -7.62 2.65 0.51
C PHE A 25 -8.87 2.79 -0.35
N LYS A 26 -9.99 3.25 0.24
CA LYS A 26 -11.28 3.40 -0.46
C LYS A 26 -11.68 2.12 -1.20
N ILE A 27 -11.56 0.97 -0.51
CA ILE A 27 -12.02 -0.32 -1.03
C ILE A 27 -13.56 -0.27 -1.09
N ASP A 28 -14.11 -0.64 -2.24
CA ASP A 28 -15.56 -0.80 -2.40
C ASP A 28 -16.00 -2.11 -1.72
N ILE A 29 -16.49 -1.96 -0.48
CA ILE A 29 -16.90 -3.09 0.35
C ILE A 29 -18.19 -3.74 -0.19
N LEU A 30 -19.07 -2.99 -0.85
CA LEU A 30 -20.29 -3.56 -1.43
C LEU A 30 -19.96 -4.44 -2.65
N ASP A 31 -19.09 -3.96 -3.55
CA ASP A 31 -18.60 -4.77 -4.67
C ASP A 31 -17.85 -6.02 -4.17
N LEU A 32 -17.04 -5.86 -3.12
CA LEU A 32 -16.34 -6.98 -2.50
C LEU A 32 -17.31 -8.04 -1.98
N GLN A 33 -18.35 -7.65 -1.24
CA GLN A 33 -19.39 -8.55 -0.75
C GLN A 33 -20.13 -9.25 -1.87
N GLU A 34 -20.51 -8.52 -2.91
CA GLU A 34 -21.21 -9.09 -4.07
C GLU A 34 -20.35 -10.18 -4.75
N ARG A 35 -19.05 -9.91 -4.91
CA ARG A 35 -18.11 -10.89 -5.48
C ARG A 35 -17.97 -12.13 -4.61
N ILE A 36 -17.90 -11.96 -3.29
CA ILE A 36 -17.81 -13.07 -2.32
C ILE A 36 -19.10 -13.92 -2.39
N THR A 37 -20.27 -13.29 -2.35
CA THR A 37 -21.56 -13.98 -2.45
C THR A 37 -21.67 -14.81 -3.73
N LYS A 38 -21.14 -14.29 -4.83
CA LYS A 38 -21.06 -14.99 -6.12
C LYS A 38 -19.88 -15.97 -6.22
N LYS A 39 -19.16 -16.22 -5.13
CA LYS A 39 -17.95 -17.09 -5.08
C LYS A 39 -16.85 -16.69 -6.08
N ARG A 40 -16.78 -15.40 -6.45
CA ARG A 40 -15.80 -14.87 -7.40
C ARG A 40 -14.54 -14.38 -6.67
N PHE A 41 -13.89 -15.26 -5.90
CA PHE A 41 -12.77 -14.88 -5.02
C PHE A 41 -11.58 -14.27 -5.77
N ASN A 42 -11.24 -14.73 -6.97
CA ASN A 42 -10.18 -14.13 -7.78
C ASN A 42 -10.49 -12.68 -8.20
N ALA A 43 -11.76 -12.39 -8.52
CA ALA A 43 -12.18 -11.03 -8.84
C ALA A 43 -12.23 -10.13 -7.60
N ALA A 44 -12.65 -10.68 -6.47
CA ALA A 44 -12.62 -10.01 -5.17
C ALA A 44 -11.18 -9.67 -4.74
N TYR A 45 -10.25 -10.63 -4.85
CA TYR A 45 -8.84 -10.40 -4.58
C TYR A 45 -8.25 -9.31 -5.47
N LYS A 46 -8.58 -9.36 -6.77
CA LYS A 46 -8.12 -8.34 -7.72
C LYS A 46 -8.59 -6.94 -7.33
N SER A 47 -9.85 -6.78 -6.87
CA SER A 47 -10.37 -5.45 -6.46
C SER A 47 -9.63 -4.91 -5.23
N ILE A 48 -9.24 -5.76 -4.27
CA ILE A 48 -8.40 -5.36 -3.14
C ILE A 48 -7.00 -4.98 -3.65
N ARG A 49 -6.34 -5.84 -4.43
CA ARG A 49 -4.98 -5.63 -4.91
C ARG A 49 -4.83 -4.37 -5.78
N ASP A 50 -5.84 -4.03 -6.57
CA ASP A 50 -5.81 -2.82 -7.41
C ASP A 50 -5.78 -1.53 -6.55
N LYS A 51 -6.26 -1.59 -5.30
CA LYS A 51 -6.20 -0.50 -4.32
C LYS A 51 -4.98 -0.59 -3.41
N VAL A 52 -4.64 -1.80 -2.97
CA VAL A 52 -3.60 -2.08 -1.98
C VAL A 52 -2.44 -2.82 -2.64
N ALA A 53 -1.22 -2.31 -2.50
CA ALA A 53 -0.04 -2.93 -3.12
C ALA A 53 0.24 -4.34 -2.59
N PHE A 54 0.05 -4.55 -1.29
CA PHE A 54 0.36 -5.79 -0.57
C PHE A 54 -0.85 -6.25 0.26
N PRO A 55 -1.86 -6.88 -0.38
CA PRO A 55 -3.12 -7.23 0.29
C PRO A 55 -2.95 -8.09 1.53
N ALA A 56 -2.10 -9.14 1.49
CA ALA A 56 -1.93 -10.03 2.61
C ALA A 56 -1.33 -9.30 3.84
N ILE A 57 -0.31 -8.45 3.64
CA ILE A 57 0.29 -7.66 4.71
C ILE A 57 -0.74 -6.68 5.29
N VAL A 58 -1.37 -5.89 4.42
CA VAL A 58 -2.27 -4.82 4.88
C VAL A 58 -3.48 -5.39 5.61
N CYS A 59 -4.09 -6.48 5.14
CA CYS A 59 -5.21 -7.11 5.85
C CYS A 59 -4.81 -7.67 7.21
N GLU A 60 -3.54 -8.06 7.41
CA GLU A 60 -3.08 -8.53 8.74
C GLU A 60 -2.91 -7.39 9.75
N ILE A 61 -2.42 -6.23 9.33
CA ILE A 61 -2.13 -5.12 10.23
C ILE A 61 -3.22 -4.05 10.28
N CYS A 62 -4.26 -4.17 9.44
CA CYS A 62 -5.33 -3.18 9.32
C CYS A 62 -6.11 -3.02 10.64
N PRO A 63 -6.28 -1.80 11.16
CA PRO A 63 -7.08 -1.55 12.37
C PRO A 63 -8.60 -1.57 12.13
N ALA A 64 -9.05 -1.99 10.94
CA ALA A 64 -10.44 -2.18 10.55
C ALA A 64 -11.33 -0.93 10.77
N TYR A 65 -10.88 0.22 10.29
CA TYR A 65 -11.66 1.48 10.37
C TYR A 65 -13.06 1.34 9.73
N CYS A 66 -13.16 0.55 8.66
CA CYS A 66 -14.43 0.25 7.98
C CYS A 66 -15.44 -0.47 8.89
N GLU A 67 -14.99 -1.35 9.78
CA GLU A 67 -15.87 -2.03 10.74
C GLU A 67 -16.39 -1.07 11.80
N LYS A 68 -15.54 -0.13 12.27
CA LYS A 68 -15.92 0.91 13.23
C LYS A 68 -16.93 1.90 12.65
N ALA A 69 -16.89 2.11 11.34
CA ALA A 69 -17.83 3.00 10.63
C ALA A 69 -19.02 2.24 10.04
N CYS A 70 -19.17 0.95 10.33
CA CYS A 70 -20.25 0.15 9.77
C CYS A 70 -21.61 0.57 10.35
N ILE A 71 -22.52 1.01 9.48
CA ILE A 71 -23.87 1.45 9.88
C ILE A 71 -24.69 0.33 10.56
N ARG A 72 -24.36 -0.94 10.31
CA ARG A 72 -25.06 -2.06 10.95
C ARG A 72 -24.91 -2.07 12.48
N GLN A 73 -23.88 -1.45 13.03
CA GLN A 73 -23.73 -1.34 14.49
C GLN A 73 -24.92 -0.63 15.17
N ILE A 74 -25.74 0.11 14.43
CA ILE A 74 -26.96 0.76 14.94
C ILE A 74 -28.08 -0.26 15.11
N ILE A 75 -28.05 -1.36 14.34
CA ILE A 75 -29.11 -2.37 14.27
C ILE A 75 -28.70 -3.64 15.07
N ASP A 76 -27.50 -4.14 14.83
CA ASP A 76 -26.97 -5.35 15.46
C ASP A 76 -25.43 -5.27 15.62
N THR A 77 -24.68 -6.07 14.91
CA THR A 77 -23.22 -6.11 14.94
C THR A 77 -22.60 -5.62 13.63
N PRO A 78 -21.48 -4.89 13.67
CA PRO A 78 -20.80 -4.46 12.46
C PRO A 78 -20.39 -5.68 11.62
N LEU A 79 -20.39 -5.49 10.31
CA LEU A 79 -19.88 -6.50 9.40
C LEU A 79 -18.38 -6.71 9.63
N GLN A 80 -17.94 -7.96 9.78
CA GLN A 80 -16.53 -8.31 9.97
C GLN A 80 -15.76 -8.25 8.64
N ILE A 81 -15.56 -7.05 8.13
CA ILE A 81 -15.00 -6.77 6.79
C ILE A 81 -13.58 -7.32 6.67
N ARG A 82 -12.74 -7.10 7.68
CA ARG A 82 -11.37 -7.63 7.72
C ARG A 82 -11.33 -9.16 7.60
N ARG A 83 -12.27 -9.84 8.23
CA ARG A 83 -12.40 -11.30 8.10
C ARG A 83 -12.77 -11.72 6.69
N LEU A 84 -13.65 -10.97 6.03
CA LEU A 84 -14.01 -11.20 4.64
C LEU A 84 -12.82 -10.99 3.72
N GLU A 85 -12.06 -9.91 3.91
CA GLU A 85 -10.84 -9.64 3.14
C GLU A 85 -9.81 -10.77 3.29
N LYS A 86 -9.56 -11.25 4.53
CA LYS A 86 -8.67 -12.39 4.80
C LYS A 86 -9.15 -13.65 4.08
N SER A 87 -10.44 -13.96 4.18
CA SER A 87 -11.02 -15.12 3.48
C SER A 87 -10.86 -15.01 1.96
N VAL A 88 -10.98 -13.82 1.39
CA VAL A 88 -10.73 -13.58 -0.04
C VAL A 88 -9.27 -13.86 -0.38
N ILE A 89 -8.34 -13.41 0.44
CA ILE A 89 -6.90 -13.64 0.23
C ILE A 89 -6.59 -15.14 0.31
N GLU A 90 -7.18 -15.86 1.24
CA GLU A 90 -6.98 -17.30 1.40
C GLU A 90 -7.56 -18.10 0.21
N LEU A 91 -8.80 -17.79 -0.18
CA LEU A 91 -9.56 -18.55 -1.18
C LEU A 91 -9.23 -18.19 -2.63
N ALA A 92 -8.59 -17.06 -2.86
CA ALA A 92 -8.17 -16.69 -4.22
C ALA A 92 -7.04 -17.60 -4.71
N SER A 93 -7.24 -18.24 -5.84
CA SER A 93 -6.25 -19.11 -6.49
C SER A 93 -5.30 -18.37 -7.43
N ARG A 94 -5.67 -17.14 -7.87
CA ARG A 94 -4.87 -16.30 -8.77
C ARG A 94 -4.47 -15.01 -8.05
N LYS A 95 -3.28 -15.03 -7.44
CA LYS A 95 -2.75 -13.92 -6.66
C LYS A 95 -1.66 -13.12 -7.39
N SER A 96 -1.12 -13.65 -8.47
CA SER A 96 -0.07 -12.98 -9.24
C SER A 96 -0.51 -11.60 -9.73
N PRO A 97 0.37 -10.60 -9.69
CA PRO A 97 0.07 -9.26 -10.18
C PRO A 97 -0.16 -9.25 -11.70
N ASN A 98 -0.78 -8.19 -12.19
CA ASN A 98 -0.91 -8.01 -13.63
C ASN A 98 0.46 -7.67 -14.22
N ARG A 99 0.80 -8.31 -15.33
CA ARG A 99 1.96 -7.93 -16.12
C ARG A 99 1.56 -6.82 -17.09
N TYR A 100 2.17 -5.65 -16.94
CA TYR A 100 1.94 -4.52 -17.84
C TYR A 100 3.08 -4.41 -18.85
N ASN A 101 2.74 -4.47 -20.13
CA ASN A 101 3.72 -4.24 -21.21
C ASN A 101 3.75 -2.75 -21.56
N LEU A 102 4.31 -1.95 -20.65
CA LEU A 102 4.49 -0.52 -20.83
C LEU A 102 5.93 -0.21 -21.26
N PRO A 103 6.16 0.84 -22.06
CA PRO A 103 7.50 1.29 -22.37
C PRO A 103 8.22 1.82 -21.12
N ALA A 104 9.54 1.68 -21.08
CA ALA A 104 10.37 2.26 -20.03
C ALA A 104 10.22 3.79 -20.00
N LYS A 105 10.14 4.34 -18.80
CA LYS A 105 9.97 5.79 -18.59
C LYS A 105 11.29 6.55 -18.64
N HIS A 106 12.43 5.86 -18.55
CA HIS A 106 13.77 6.46 -18.51
C HIS A 106 13.93 7.55 -17.45
N LYS A 107 13.20 7.43 -16.34
CA LYS A 107 13.29 8.32 -15.20
C LYS A 107 13.66 7.51 -13.97
N LYS A 108 14.61 8.04 -13.20
CA LYS A 108 15.16 7.40 -12.00
C LYS A 108 14.42 7.87 -10.76
N ILE A 109 14.00 6.95 -9.93
CA ILE A 109 13.31 7.23 -8.67
C ILE A 109 14.10 6.64 -7.51
N ALA A 110 14.46 7.47 -6.54
CA ALA A 110 15.01 7.02 -5.27
C ALA A 110 13.88 6.86 -4.24
N VAL A 111 13.92 5.76 -3.50
CA VAL A 111 13.06 5.51 -2.35
C VAL A 111 13.93 5.34 -1.13
N ILE A 112 13.74 6.15 -0.10
CA ILE A 112 14.52 6.12 1.13
C ILE A 112 13.70 5.44 2.21
N GLY A 113 14.08 4.22 2.56
CA GLY A 113 13.40 3.33 3.48
C GLY A 113 12.62 2.23 2.78
N ALA A 114 12.91 0.97 3.15
CA ALA A 114 12.28 -0.24 2.61
C ALA A 114 11.21 -0.82 3.56
N GLY A 115 10.51 0.04 4.29
CA GLY A 115 9.30 -0.31 5.04
C GLY A 115 8.09 -0.46 4.12
N LEU A 116 6.91 -0.76 4.68
CA LEU A 116 5.67 -0.98 3.92
C LEU A 116 5.35 0.16 2.95
N SER A 117 5.49 1.41 3.38
CA SER A 117 5.23 2.60 2.55
C SER A 117 6.21 2.69 1.38
N GLY A 118 7.52 2.54 1.65
CA GLY A 118 8.56 2.60 0.62
C GLY A 118 8.42 1.48 -0.41
N MET A 119 8.21 0.24 0.05
CA MET A 119 7.97 -0.90 -0.82
C MET A 119 6.69 -0.74 -1.65
N GLY A 120 5.62 -0.20 -1.06
CA GLY A 120 4.37 0.08 -1.77
C GLY A 120 4.53 1.12 -2.89
N PHE A 121 5.24 2.20 -2.60
CA PHE A 121 5.56 3.22 -3.59
C PHE A 121 6.47 2.65 -4.70
N ALA A 122 7.53 1.93 -4.30
CA ALA A 122 8.47 1.31 -5.23
C ALA A 122 7.74 0.34 -6.19
N PHE A 123 6.86 -0.51 -5.67
CA PHE A 123 6.05 -1.40 -6.49
C PHE A 123 5.18 -0.63 -7.51
N ARG A 124 4.49 0.42 -7.07
CA ARG A 124 3.64 1.22 -7.96
C ARG A 124 4.45 1.94 -9.06
N MET A 125 5.66 2.39 -8.73
CA MET A 125 6.53 3.06 -9.71
C MET A 125 7.17 2.05 -10.67
N ALA A 126 7.67 0.92 -10.17
CA ALA A 126 8.21 -0.16 -11.00
C ALA A 126 7.16 -0.72 -11.98
N SER A 127 5.90 -0.89 -11.53
CA SER A 127 4.78 -1.30 -12.39
C SER A 127 4.50 -0.31 -13.52
N LYS A 128 4.83 0.98 -13.33
CA LYS A 128 4.76 2.02 -14.36
C LYS A 128 6.02 2.14 -15.21
N LYS A 129 7.00 1.24 -14.98
CA LYS A 129 8.28 1.14 -15.72
C LYS A 129 9.23 2.33 -15.50
N TYR A 130 9.21 2.89 -14.28
CA TYR A 130 10.27 3.77 -13.80
C TYR A 130 11.46 2.92 -13.30
N ASP A 131 12.66 3.50 -13.36
CA ASP A 131 13.86 2.89 -12.77
C ASP A 131 13.91 3.24 -11.27
N VAL A 132 13.62 2.25 -10.43
CA VAL A 132 13.47 2.45 -8.99
C VAL A 132 14.69 1.90 -8.24
N THR A 133 15.29 2.74 -7.41
CA THR A 133 16.33 2.34 -6.45
C THR A 133 15.84 2.61 -5.04
N ILE A 134 15.88 1.57 -4.21
CA ILE A 134 15.51 1.65 -2.79
C ILE A 134 16.80 1.66 -1.96
N PHE A 135 16.89 2.62 -1.05
CA PHE A 135 17.95 2.73 -0.05
C PHE A 135 17.37 2.37 1.31
N GLU A 136 17.96 1.39 1.97
CA GLU A 136 17.56 0.96 3.31
C GLU A 136 18.78 0.95 4.23
N LYS A 137 18.65 1.57 5.40
CA LYS A 137 19.74 1.66 6.40
C LYS A 137 20.04 0.32 7.06
N ALA A 138 19.02 -0.53 7.21
CA ALA A 138 19.16 -1.85 7.79
C ALA A 138 19.76 -2.85 6.79
N ASP A 139 20.13 -4.00 7.31
CA ASP A 139 20.60 -5.17 6.53
C ASP A 139 19.44 -5.96 5.88
N ARG A 140 18.18 -5.54 6.09
CA ARG A 140 16.97 -6.19 5.59
C ARG A 140 15.83 -5.20 5.33
N ILE A 141 14.89 -5.60 4.48
CA ILE A 141 13.66 -4.84 4.20
C ILE A 141 12.55 -5.18 5.20
N GLY A 142 11.49 -4.38 5.22
CA GLY A 142 10.30 -4.58 6.04
C GLY A 142 10.06 -3.47 7.06
N GLY A 143 11.12 -2.86 7.60
CA GLY A 143 10.99 -1.81 8.62
C GLY A 143 10.16 -2.30 9.81
N GLN A 144 9.13 -1.54 10.20
CA GLN A 144 8.24 -1.89 11.33
C GLN A 144 7.43 -3.20 11.13
N LEU A 145 7.36 -3.74 9.92
CA LEU A 145 6.69 -5.04 9.71
C LEU A 145 7.35 -6.16 10.48
N SER A 146 8.67 -6.10 10.70
CA SER A 146 9.40 -7.10 11.46
C SER A 146 8.97 -7.22 12.93
N GLU A 147 8.31 -6.19 13.47
CA GLU A 147 7.73 -6.20 14.82
C GLU A 147 6.29 -6.74 14.84
N LEU A 148 5.63 -6.79 13.68
CA LEU A 148 4.21 -7.10 13.56
C LEU A 148 3.94 -8.46 12.92
N LEU A 149 4.83 -8.91 12.03
CA LEU A 149 4.65 -10.12 11.22
C LEU A 149 5.94 -10.94 11.13
N PRO A 150 5.85 -12.26 10.99
CA PRO A 150 6.99 -13.09 10.64
C PRO A 150 7.63 -12.64 9.32
N GLU A 151 8.95 -12.69 9.24
CA GLU A 151 9.70 -12.24 8.07
C GLU A 151 9.27 -12.97 6.80
N GLU A 152 9.09 -14.28 6.89
CA GLU A 152 8.68 -15.12 5.76
C GLU A 152 7.33 -14.69 5.17
N ALA A 153 6.42 -14.20 6.02
CA ALA A 153 5.07 -13.82 5.60
C ALA A 153 5.09 -12.55 4.75
N TYR A 154 5.79 -11.49 5.20
CA TYR A 154 5.83 -10.25 4.42
C TYR A 154 6.78 -10.34 3.23
N MET A 155 7.86 -11.11 3.32
CA MET A 155 8.76 -11.36 2.19
C MET A 155 8.04 -12.12 1.09
N ALA A 156 7.28 -13.18 1.42
CA ALA A 156 6.50 -13.92 0.43
C ALA A 156 5.51 -13.02 -0.33
N GLU A 157 4.90 -12.06 0.34
CA GLU A 157 3.99 -11.10 -0.31
C GLU A 157 4.77 -10.10 -1.19
N PHE A 158 5.91 -9.59 -0.74
CA PHE A 158 6.75 -8.73 -1.57
C PHE A 158 7.22 -9.45 -2.83
N ASP A 159 7.75 -10.65 -2.71
CA ASP A 159 8.23 -11.46 -3.84
C ASP A 159 7.09 -11.75 -4.83
N LEU A 160 5.89 -12.08 -4.31
CA LEU A 160 4.72 -12.30 -5.13
C LEU A 160 4.36 -11.06 -5.95
N GLN A 161 4.28 -9.89 -5.32
CA GLN A 161 3.83 -8.68 -5.99
C GLN A 161 4.89 -8.13 -6.96
N PHE A 162 6.17 -8.29 -6.66
CA PHE A 162 7.26 -7.89 -7.54
C PHE A 162 7.63 -8.92 -8.63
N THR A 163 6.89 -10.02 -8.76
CA THR A 163 7.19 -11.11 -9.73
C THR A 163 7.55 -10.62 -11.14
N TYR A 164 6.95 -9.53 -11.62
CA TYR A 164 7.16 -9.00 -12.97
C TYR A 164 7.84 -7.62 -12.99
N GLU A 165 8.28 -7.15 -11.83
CA GLU A 165 8.83 -5.82 -11.69
C GLU A 165 10.22 -5.89 -11.05
N ASN A 166 11.14 -5.09 -11.57
CA ASN A 166 12.50 -5.00 -11.06
C ASN A 166 12.70 -3.68 -10.31
N TYR A 167 13.53 -3.71 -9.32
CA TYR A 167 14.04 -2.56 -8.61
C TYR A 167 15.47 -2.82 -8.14
N ASN A 168 16.23 -1.77 -7.91
CA ASN A 168 17.57 -1.85 -7.32
C ASN A 168 17.44 -1.67 -5.81
N LEU A 169 18.02 -2.58 -5.03
CA LEU A 169 17.99 -2.52 -3.56
C LEU A 169 19.39 -2.30 -3.02
N LYS A 170 19.57 -1.26 -2.21
CA LYS A 170 20.81 -0.94 -1.50
C LYS A 170 20.54 -1.03 0.00
N LEU A 171 20.89 -2.16 0.59
CA LEU A 171 20.87 -2.36 2.03
C LEU A 171 22.11 -1.72 2.69
N ASN A 172 22.08 -1.58 4.02
CA ASN A 172 23.15 -0.92 4.80
C ASN A 172 23.53 0.46 4.23
N SER A 173 22.53 1.17 3.70
CA SER A 173 22.70 2.44 2.99
C SER A 173 21.84 3.52 3.66
N GLU A 174 22.36 4.12 4.71
CA GLU A 174 21.72 5.22 5.42
C GLU A 174 21.89 6.52 4.64
N ILE A 175 20.76 7.18 4.35
CA ILE A 175 20.72 8.47 3.65
C ILE A 175 20.35 9.54 4.68
N ASN A 176 21.31 10.37 5.05
CA ASN A 176 21.14 11.47 5.99
C ASN A 176 21.02 12.83 5.28
N ASP A 177 21.38 12.88 3.99
CA ASP A 177 21.26 14.05 3.12
C ASP A 177 20.81 13.60 1.74
N ILE A 178 19.75 14.22 1.22
CA ILE A 178 19.19 13.92 -0.11
C ILE A 178 19.86 14.73 -1.22
N SER A 179 20.60 15.79 -0.89
CA SER A 179 21.21 16.69 -1.89
C SER A 179 22.09 15.93 -2.89
N PRO A 180 22.93 14.94 -2.48
CA PRO A 180 23.73 14.18 -3.42
C PRO A 180 22.92 13.27 -4.36
N LEU A 181 21.66 13.04 -4.06
CA LEU A 181 20.77 12.20 -4.87
C LEU A 181 20.01 13.01 -5.92
N CYS A 182 19.91 14.32 -5.76
CA CYS A 182 19.18 15.19 -6.67
C CYS A 182 19.94 15.38 -7.99
N ILE A 183 19.19 15.59 -9.08
CA ILE A 183 19.76 16.08 -10.34
C ILE A 183 20.15 17.55 -10.12
N THR A 184 21.43 17.85 -10.41
CA THR A 184 22.00 19.20 -10.41
C THR A 184 22.88 19.37 -11.62
N GLU A 185 23.40 20.60 -11.85
CA GLU A 185 24.38 20.84 -12.93
C GLU A 185 25.63 19.97 -12.76
N ASP A 186 26.03 19.68 -11.51
CA ASP A 186 27.17 18.85 -11.16
C ASP A 186 26.85 17.35 -11.05
N ASN A 187 25.57 16.98 -11.00
CA ASN A 187 25.11 15.60 -10.87
C ASN A 187 23.96 15.29 -11.86
N ALA A 188 24.31 15.15 -13.11
CA ALA A 188 23.35 14.79 -14.17
C ALA A 188 22.80 13.36 -14.03
N ASP A 189 23.46 12.49 -13.27
CA ASP A 189 23.07 11.10 -13.02
C ASP A 189 22.17 10.91 -11.79
N GLY A 190 21.75 11.98 -11.14
CA GLY A 190 20.86 11.98 -10.01
C GLY A 190 19.49 11.36 -10.29
N PHE A 191 18.62 11.39 -9.29
CA PHE A 191 17.25 10.89 -9.37
C PHE A 191 16.27 12.01 -9.72
N ASP A 192 15.34 11.73 -10.65
CA ASP A 192 14.26 12.67 -11.02
C ASP A 192 13.27 12.89 -9.87
N VAL A 193 13.06 11.86 -9.02
CA VAL A 193 12.16 11.91 -7.87
C VAL A 193 12.80 11.19 -6.70
N ILE A 194 12.69 11.77 -5.51
CA ILE A 194 13.09 11.17 -4.26
C ILE A 194 11.85 11.03 -3.38
N TYR A 195 11.55 9.80 -2.97
CA TYR A 195 10.46 9.49 -2.05
C TYR A 195 11.01 9.08 -0.69
N VAL A 196 10.72 9.88 0.34
CA VAL A 196 11.19 9.62 1.71
C VAL A 196 10.15 8.81 2.47
N ALA A 197 10.51 7.61 2.89
CA ALA A 197 9.66 6.63 3.57
C ALA A 197 10.35 6.04 4.81
N THR A 198 11.06 6.89 5.56
CA THR A 198 11.88 6.48 6.73
C THR A 198 11.06 6.06 7.95
N GLY A 199 9.74 6.09 7.86
CA GLY A 199 8.83 5.71 8.94
C GLY A 199 8.62 6.83 9.96
N LYS A 200 7.98 6.50 11.08
CA LYS A 200 7.77 7.44 12.19
C LYS A 200 9.09 7.62 12.93
N GLY A 201 9.81 8.66 12.58
CA GLY A 201 10.98 9.12 13.35
C GLY A 201 10.55 9.76 14.66
N GLY A 202 10.38 8.99 15.72
CA GLY A 202 10.03 9.51 17.05
C GLY A 202 8.77 10.40 17.06
N ASN A 203 8.59 11.21 18.11
CA ASN A 203 7.44 12.10 18.27
C ASN A 203 7.51 13.42 17.46
N SER A 204 8.45 13.58 16.55
CA SER A 204 8.56 14.78 15.73
C SER A 204 8.28 14.50 14.27
N PHE A 205 7.25 15.17 13.75
CA PHE A 205 6.92 15.21 12.32
C PHE A 205 7.94 16.01 11.46
N ASN A 206 8.97 16.54 12.08
CA ASN A 206 10.07 17.16 11.38
C ASN A 206 11.02 16.06 10.89
N VAL A 207 10.96 15.76 9.62
CA VAL A 207 12.03 15.03 8.95
C VAL A 207 13.11 16.07 8.63
N PRO A 208 14.17 16.19 9.40
CA PRO A 208 15.23 17.14 9.12
C PRO A 208 16.13 16.55 8.02
N PHE A 209 15.62 16.49 6.80
CA PHE A 209 16.47 16.29 5.65
C PHE A 209 16.90 17.66 5.12
N PRO A 210 18.19 17.94 5.01
CA PRO A 210 18.67 19.07 4.25
C PRO A 210 18.05 19.02 2.83
N GLY A 211 17.43 20.12 2.42
CA GLY A 211 16.71 20.21 1.17
C GLY A 211 15.20 19.89 1.24
N ALA A 212 14.66 19.48 2.40
CA ALA A 212 13.23 19.26 2.56
C ALA A 212 12.39 20.56 2.54
N ASP A 213 13.03 21.70 2.75
CA ASP A 213 12.40 23.04 2.79
C ASP A 213 12.42 23.73 1.42
N SER A 214 12.81 23.03 0.34
CA SER A 214 12.78 23.61 -1.00
C SER A 214 11.33 23.74 -1.49
N GLU A 215 11.04 24.79 -2.30
CA GLU A 215 9.71 25.06 -2.87
C GLU A 215 9.14 23.87 -3.70
N ASP A 216 10.02 22.96 -4.13
CA ASP A 216 9.66 21.75 -4.87
C ASP A 216 9.31 20.55 -3.97
N THR A 217 9.45 20.67 -2.65
CA THR A 217 9.11 19.58 -1.72
C THR A 217 7.61 19.55 -1.47
N ARG A 218 6.89 18.72 -2.18
CA ARG A 218 5.51 18.40 -1.82
C ARG A 218 5.56 17.36 -0.70
N GLY A 219 5.21 17.80 0.52
CA GLY A 219 5.24 16.97 1.70
C GLY A 219 4.47 15.67 1.51
N CYS A 220 5.14 14.53 1.67
CA CYS A 220 4.49 13.25 1.84
C CYS A 220 3.94 13.19 3.25
N MET A 221 2.61 13.20 3.40
CA MET A 221 1.99 12.79 4.65
C MET A 221 2.19 11.29 4.81
N SER A 222 2.85 10.88 5.90
CA SER A 222 2.85 9.48 6.33
C SER A 222 1.42 9.10 6.72
N ILE A 223 0.90 8.07 6.09
CA ILE A 223 -0.36 7.42 6.47
C ILE A 223 -0.12 6.53 7.68
#